data_9c46d9aae5a4de0887a3078d187a1d50
#
_entry.id   9c46d9aae5a4de0887a3078d187a1d50
#
_cell.length_a   1.000
_cell.length_b   1.000
_cell.length_c   1.000
_cell.angle_alpha   90.00
_cell.angle_beta   90.00
_cell.angle_gamma   90.00
#
_symmetry.space_group_name_H-M   'P 1'
#
loop_
_entity.id
_entity.type
_entity.pdbx_description
1 polymer ?
#
loop_
_entity_poly.entity_id
_entity_poly.type
_entity_poly.pdbx_seq_one_letter_code
_entity_poly.pdbx_strand_id
1 'polypeptide(L)'
;MHIVSFPESATPPELLAQIRDLQQEAWPSFSFPAPDSGEPNHDPALRPLSMVLVDGGTVLAALDILSKELTHAGRRYHAAGLSTVVTRKAARGHGHGRHLVAAARAQMAEARYDIGLFTCDRPLQTFYESAGWQLLPGTFLIGGTPEEPFPSDRPGFDKVTMADFFSPAAKQHRLSFHHARIELYPGQIDRLW
;
A
#
# COMPACT_ATOMS: atom_id res chain seq x y z
N MET A 1 -12.94 7.30 18.10
CA MET A 1 -12.26 6.92 16.85
C MET A 1 -10.78 7.22 16.96
N HIS A 2 -9.90 6.24 16.66
CA HIS A 2 -8.44 6.38 16.72
C HIS A 2 -7.78 5.42 15.73
N ILE A 3 -6.53 5.72 15.34
CA ILE A 3 -5.71 4.87 14.48
C ILE A 3 -4.73 4.09 15.37
N VAL A 4 -4.62 2.79 15.10
CA VAL A 4 -3.62 1.90 15.70
C VAL A 4 -2.79 1.24 14.61
N SER A 5 -1.54 0.89 14.94
CA SER A 5 -0.61 0.23 14.00
C SER A 5 0.08 -0.93 14.68
N PHE A 6 0.24 -2.02 13.95
CA PHE A 6 0.89 -3.24 14.42
C PHE A 6 1.76 -3.83 13.31
N PRO A 7 2.91 -4.46 13.61
CA PRO A 7 3.44 -5.46 12.67
C PRO A 7 2.31 -6.44 12.33
N GLU A 8 2.16 -6.85 11.08
CA GLU A 8 1.04 -7.71 10.66
C GLU A 8 0.91 -8.94 11.57
N SER A 9 2.03 -9.59 11.88
CA SER A 9 2.11 -10.77 12.75
C SER A 9 1.71 -10.53 14.22
N ALA A 10 1.60 -9.26 14.63
CA ALA A 10 1.22 -8.87 16.00
C ALA A 10 -0.15 -8.18 16.05
N THR A 11 -0.91 -8.21 14.96
CA THR A 11 -2.27 -7.65 14.92
C THR A 11 -3.18 -8.43 15.87
N PRO A 12 -3.90 -7.77 16.81
CA PRO A 12 -4.82 -8.45 17.72
C PRO A 12 -5.85 -9.28 16.96
N PRO A 13 -6.15 -10.52 17.40
CA PRO A 13 -7.02 -11.46 16.68
C PRO A 13 -8.41 -10.89 16.36
N GLU A 14 -9.00 -10.13 17.28
CA GLU A 14 -10.31 -9.49 17.12
C GLU A 14 -10.32 -8.38 16.05
N LEU A 15 -9.20 -7.68 15.85
CA LEU A 15 -9.03 -6.71 14.77
C LEU A 15 -8.71 -7.43 13.46
N LEU A 16 -7.85 -8.43 13.50
CA LEU A 16 -7.47 -9.22 12.33
C LEU A 16 -8.69 -9.88 11.68
N ALA A 17 -9.59 -10.47 12.47
CA ALA A 17 -10.83 -11.04 11.95
C ALA A 17 -11.65 -10.00 11.17
N GLN A 18 -11.85 -8.81 11.74
CA GLN A 18 -12.60 -7.74 11.10
C GLN A 18 -11.89 -7.20 9.84
N ILE A 19 -10.54 -7.11 9.86
CA ILE A 19 -9.73 -6.71 8.68
C ILE A 19 -9.95 -7.71 7.54
N ARG A 20 -9.87 -9.03 7.84
CA ARG A 20 -10.08 -10.09 6.85
C ARG A 20 -11.49 -10.06 6.25
N ASP A 21 -12.50 -9.82 7.08
CA ASP A 21 -13.89 -9.65 6.60
C ASP A 21 -14.00 -8.48 5.61
N LEU A 22 -13.36 -7.34 5.91
CA LEU A 22 -13.37 -6.17 5.02
C LEU A 22 -12.60 -6.43 3.72
N GLN A 23 -11.47 -7.14 3.79
CA GLN A 23 -10.68 -7.53 2.63
C GLN A 23 -11.45 -8.52 1.75
N GLN A 24 -12.07 -9.54 2.34
CA GLN A 24 -12.89 -10.51 1.61
C GLN A 24 -14.12 -9.88 0.96
N GLU A 25 -14.75 -8.89 1.63
CA GLU A 25 -15.84 -8.10 1.04
C GLU A 25 -15.37 -7.26 -0.16
N ALA A 26 -14.16 -6.69 -0.08
CA ALA A 26 -13.61 -5.85 -1.15
C ALA A 26 -13.12 -6.67 -2.35
N TRP A 27 -12.55 -7.85 -2.11
CA TRP A 27 -11.99 -8.75 -3.14
C TRP A 27 -12.51 -10.18 -2.97
N PRO A 28 -13.79 -10.45 -3.28
CA PRO A 28 -14.41 -11.76 -3.04
C PRO A 28 -13.79 -12.91 -3.86
N SER A 29 -13.11 -12.60 -4.96
CA SER A 29 -12.40 -13.60 -5.79
C SER A 29 -10.97 -13.90 -5.30
N PHE A 30 -10.49 -13.18 -4.30
CA PHE A 30 -9.17 -13.40 -3.70
C PHE A 30 -9.33 -14.26 -2.44
N SER A 31 -8.43 -15.25 -2.26
CA SER A 31 -8.39 -16.08 -1.05
C SER A 31 -7.41 -15.48 -0.05
N PHE A 32 -7.90 -14.75 0.93
CA PHE A 32 -7.09 -14.34 2.08
C PHE A 32 -6.90 -15.51 3.04
N PRO A 33 -5.74 -15.63 3.72
CA PRO A 33 -5.55 -16.61 4.77
C PRO A 33 -6.60 -16.46 5.88
N ALA A 34 -7.07 -17.56 6.46
CA ALA A 34 -8.00 -17.50 7.58
C ALA A 34 -7.35 -16.79 8.79
N PRO A 35 -8.10 -16.00 9.59
CA PRO A 35 -7.54 -15.24 10.71
C PRO A 35 -6.79 -16.10 11.74
N ASP A 36 -7.18 -17.35 11.89
CA ASP A 36 -6.63 -18.34 12.83
C ASP A 36 -5.59 -19.27 12.21
N SER A 37 -5.30 -19.16 10.91
CA SER A 37 -4.34 -20.02 10.21
C SER A 37 -2.89 -19.77 10.64
N GLY A 38 -2.59 -18.58 11.18
CA GLY A 38 -1.21 -18.13 11.41
C GLY A 38 -0.44 -17.78 10.13
N GLU A 39 -1.06 -17.87 8.97
CA GLU A 39 -0.46 -17.51 7.69
C GLU A 39 -0.47 -16.01 7.49
N PRO A 40 0.66 -15.38 7.06
CA PRO A 40 0.71 -13.96 6.76
C PRO A 40 -0.11 -13.64 5.51
N ASN A 41 -0.65 -12.43 5.45
CA ASN A 41 -1.31 -11.89 4.25
C ASN A 41 -0.30 -11.41 3.20
N HIS A 42 0.83 -10.94 3.70
CA HIS A 42 1.92 -10.38 2.91
C HIS A 42 3.21 -11.17 3.11
N ASP A 43 4.14 -11.04 2.16
CA ASP A 43 5.50 -11.58 2.35
C ASP A 43 6.17 -10.90 3.56
N PRO A 44 6.58 -11.64 4.60
CA PRO A 44 7.24 -11.06 5.78
C PRO A 44 8.51 -10.28 5.45
N ALA A 45 9.17 -10.58 4.33
CA ALA A 45 10.36 -9.85 3.87
C ALA A 45 10.05 -8.38 3.54
N LEU A 46 8.79 -8.05 3.25
CA LEU A 46 8.32 -6.68 3.03
C LEU A 46 7.98 -5.92 4.31
N ARG A 47 8.20 -6.55 5.48
CA ARG A 47 7.99 -5.94 6.81
C ARG A 47 6.60 -5.29 6.95
N PRO A 48 5.51 -6.04 6.71
CA PRO A 48 4.17 -5.49 6.67
C PRO A 48 3.76 -4.89 8.01
N LEU A 49 3.21 -3.67 7.94
CA LEU A 49 2.68 -2.92 9.07
C LEU A 49 1.20 -2.65 8.81
N SER A 50 0.32 -3.27 9.58
CA SER A 50 -1.13 -3.03 9.49
C SER A 50 -1.50 -1.75 10.23
N MET A 51 -2.25 -0.86 9.56
CA MET A 51 -2.84 0.35 10.15
C MET A 51 -4.36 0.26 10.10
N VAL A 52 -4.98 0.53 11.24
CA VAL A 52 -6.42 0.31 11.41
C VAL A 52 -7.06 1.53 12.05
N LEU A 53 -8.14 2.01 11.46
CA LEU A 53 -9.02 3.03 12.06
C LEU A 53 -10.15 2.34 12.81
N VAL A 54 -10.17 2.51 14.13
CA VAL A 54 -11.12 1.83 15.04
C VAL A 54 -12.03 2.84 15.73
N ASP A 55 -13.31 2.48 15.87
CA ASP A 55 -14.27 3.22 16.67
C ASP A 55 -15.15 2.26 17.49
N GLY A 56 -15.15 2.39 18.83
CA GLY A 56 -15.91 1.51 19.72
C GLY A 56 -15.64 0.01 19.51
N GLY A 57 -14.40 -0.38 19.18
CA GLY A 57 -14.02 -1.77 18.87
C GLY A 57 -14.36 -2.23 17.45
N THR A 58 -14.96 -1.37 16.63
CA THR A 58 -15.30 -1.66 15.24
C THR A 58 -14.24 -1.10 14.30
N VAL A 59 -13.71 -1.94 13.39
CA VAL A 59 -12.80 -1.51 12.33
C VAL A 59 -13.61 -0.80 11.24
N LEU A 60 -13.29 0.49 11.01
CA LEU A 60 -13.92 1.33 9.98
C LEU A 60 -13.14 1.32 8.67
N ALA A 61 -11.80 1.30 8.76
CA ALA A 61 -10.90 1.21 7.62
C ALA A 61 -9.61 0.50 8.04
N ALA A 62 -8.97 -0.17 7.09
CA ALA A 62 -7.68 -0.81 7.28
C ALA A 62 -6.83 -0.66 6.01
N LEU A 63 -5.51 -0.72 6.17
CA LEU A 63 -4.52 -0.81 5.12
C LEU A 63 -3.25 -1.45 5.67
N ASP A 64 -2.39 -1.91 4.77
CA ASP A 64 -1.05 -2.37 5.12
C ASP A 64 0.01 -1.49 4.43
N ILE A 65 1.10 -1.20 5.16
CA ILE A 65 2.30 -0.56 4.62
C ILE A 65 3.34 -1.67 4.43
N LEU A 66 3.79 -1.83 3.19
CA LEU A 66 4.87 -2.75 2.83
C LEU A 66 6.13 -1.95 2.55
N SER A 67 7.32 -2.50 2.82
CA SER A 67 8.56 -1.76 2.62
C SER A 67 9.73 -2.64 2.19
N LYS A 68 10.61 -2.08 1.35
CA LYS A 68 11.86 -2.71 0.91
C LYS A 68 12.86 -1.68 0.39
N GLU A 69 14.10 -2.14 0.18
CA GLU A 69 15.06 -1.38 -0.60
C GLU A 69 14.67 -1.42 -2.09
N LEU A 70 14.70 -0.25 -2.72
CA LEU A 70 14.45 -0.05 -4.14
C LEU A 70 15.67 0.57 -4.80
N THR A 71 16.13 0.03 -5.92
CA THR A 71 17.15 0.67 -6.76
C THR A 71 16.49 1.28 -7.99
N HIS A 72 16.69 2.58 -8.21
CA HIS A 72 16.19 3.28 -9.38
C HIS A 72 17.22 4.32 -9.86
N ALA A 73 17.47 4.39 -11.17
CA ALA A 73 18.43 5.31 -11.79
C ALA A 73 19.80 5.31 -11.08
N GLY A 74 20.31 4.13 -10.72
CA GLY A 74 21.60 3.93 -10.06
C GLY A 74 21.66 4.35 -8.59
N ARG A 75 20.52 4.63 -7.94
CA ARG A 75 20.41 5.02 -6.54
C ARG A 75 19.53 4.05 -5.75
N ARG A 76 19.89 3.86 -4.48
CA ARG A 76 19.09 3.07 -3.54
C ARG A 76 18.16 3.99 -2.73
N TYR A 77 16.94 3.53 -2.51
CA TYR A 77 15.91 4.20 -1.72
C TYR A 77 15.27 3.20 -0.76
N HIS A 78 15.01 3.62 0.46
CA HIS A 78 14.14 2.89 1.36
C HIS A 78 12.69 3.24 1.00
N ALA A 79 12.04 2.34 0.25
CA ALA A 79 10.71 2.55 -0.30
C ALA A 79 9.63 1.88 0.54
N ALA A 80 8.47 2.49 0.60
CA ALA A 80 7.26 1.89 1.15
C ALA A 80 6.08 2.08 0.21
N GLY A 81 5.05 1.27 0.35
CA GLY A 81 3.82 1.38 -0.44
C GLY A 81 2.60 0.95 0.35
N LEU A 82 1.42 1.31 -0.16
CA LEU A 82 0.14 0.92 0.42
C LEU A 82 -0.35 -0.36 -0.24
N SER A 83 -0.82 -1.29 0.58
CA SER A 83 -1.49 -2.51 0.16
C SER A 83 -2.84 -2.64 0.86
N THR A 84 -3.75 -3.41 0.28
CA THR A 84 -5.03 -3.85 0.85
C THR A 84 -5.88 -2.74 1.50
N VAL A 85 -5.90 -1.55 0.90
CA VAL A 85 -6.63 -0.39 1.41
C VAL A 85 -8.14 -0.63 1.33
N VAL A 86 -8.80 -0.76 2.48
CA VAL A 86 -10.24 -1.04 2.57
C VAL A 86 -10.96 -0.08 3.51
N THR A 87 -12.23 0.18 3.23
CA THR A 87 -13.14 0.91 4.12
C THR A 87 -14.45 0.14 4.22
N ARG A 88 -14.92 -0.11 5.45
CA ARG A 88 -16.20 -0.76 5.74
C ARG A 88 -17.32 -0.14 4.91
N LYS A 89 -18.08 -0.94 4.19
CA LYS A 89 -19.09 -0.48 3.23
C LYS A 89 -20.08 0.51 3.85
N ALA A 90 -20.58 0.19 5.04
CA ALA A 90 -21.52 1.06 5.77
C ALA A 90 -20.90 2.38 6.26
N ALA A 91 -19.56 2.48 6.28
CA ALA A 91 -18.81 3.66 6.73
C ALA A 91 -18.18 4.45 5.57
N ARG A 92 -18.44 4.06 4.32
CA ARG A 92 -17.96 4.80 3.14
C ARG A 92 -18.65 6.16 3.03
N GLY A 93 -18.02 7.10 2.34
CA GLY A 93 -18.52 8.47 2.18
C GLY A 93 -18.23 9.40 3.37
N HIS A 94 -17.79 8.89 4.52
CA HIS A 94 -17.49 9.69 5.73
C HIS A 94 -16.01 10.11 5.85
N GLY A 95 -15.19 9.86 4.83
CA GLY A 95 -13.77 10.28 4.81
C GLY A 95 -12.80 9.37 5.59
N HIS A 96 -13.26 8.25 6.16
CA HIS A 96 -12.45 7.35 6.98
C HIS A 96 -11.24 6.78 6.23
N GLY A 97 -11.46 6.27 5.02
CA GLY A 97 -10.37 5.75 4.17
C GLY A 97 -9.33 6.83 3.85
N ARG A 98 -9.78 8.04 3.46
CA ARG A 98 -8.90 9.18 3.21
C ARG A 98 -8.09 9.56 4.46
N HIS A 99 -8.72 9.59 5.62
CA HIS A 99 -8.05 9.89 6.90
C HIS A 99 -6.94 8.87 7.18
N LEU A 100 -7.23 7.57 7.04
CA LEU A 100 -6.26 6.50 7.26
C LEU A 100 -5.10 6.55 6.25
N VAL A 101 -5.39 6.76 4.97
CA VAL A 101 -4.36 6.88 3.90
C VAL A 101 -3.46 8.10 4.11
N ALA A 102 -4.01 9.24 4.56
CA ALA A 102 -3.21 10.42 4.91
C ALA A 102 -2.33 10.17 6.14
N ALA A 103 -2.84 9.45 7.16
CA ALA A 103 -2.07 9.05 8.33
C ALA A 103 -0.94 8.09 7.97
N ALA A 104 -1.18 7.13 7.08
CA ALA A 104 -0.14 6.21 6.60
C ALA A 104 0.99 6.96 5.88
N ARG A 105 0.65 7.95 5.03
CA ARG A 105 1.63 8.83 4.39
C ARG A 105 2.47 9.59 5.41
N ALA A 106 1.86 10.16 6.45
CA ALA A 106 2.56 10.86 7.53
C ALA A 106 3.49 9.90 8.29
N GLN A 107 3.02 8.71 8.63
CA GLN A 107 3.82 7.68 9.30
C GLN A 107 5.03 7.24 8.47
N MET A 108 4.89 7.12 7.14
CA MET A 108 6.04 6.83 6.26
C MET A 108 7.10 7.95 6.33
N ALA A 109 6.69 9.20 6.33
CA ALA A 109 7.62 10.33 6.46
C ALA A 109 8.33 10.36 7.82
N GLU A 110 7.61 10.11 8.92
CA GLU A 110 8.16 10.02 10.28
C GLU A 110 9.12 8.83 10.45
N ALA A 111 8.80 7.69 9.84
CA ALA A 111 9.65 6.49 9.82
C ALA A 111 10.87 6.62 8.89
N ARG A 112 11.04 7.79 8.27
CA ARG A 112 12.19 8.15 7.40
C ARG A 112 12.35 7.25 6.18
N TYR A 113 11.26 6.79 5.59
CA TYR A 113 11.31 6.26 4.24
C TYR A 113 11.74 7.36 3.26
N ASP A 114 12.43 6.99 2.19
CA ASP A 114 12.83 7.94 1.16
C ASP A 114 11.65 8.30 0.26
N ILE A 115 10.87 7.27 -0.10
CA ILE A 115 9.77 7.39 -1.05
C ILE A 115 8.61 6.47 -0.63
N GLY A 116 7.40 6.98 -0.74
CA GLY A 116 6.16 6.21 -0.79
C GLY A 116 5.75 6.00 -2.25
N LEU A 117 5.39 4.77 -2.65
CA LEU A 117 5.15 4.44 -4.05
C LEU A 117 4.28 3.18 -4.14
N PHE A 118 3.18 3.22 -4.89
CA PHE A 118 2.26 2.09 -5.09
C PHE A 118 1.41 2.29 -6.34
N THR A 119 0.68 1.26 -6.74
CA THR A 119 -0.33 1.36 -7.81
C THR A 119 -1.74 1.38 -7.26
N CYS A 120 -2.63 2.07 -7.96
CA CYS A 120 -4.07 1.95 -7.72
C CYS A 120 -4.84 1.92 -9.04
N ASP A 121 -6.10 1.49 -8.99
CA ASP A 121 -7.00 1.60 -10.13
C ASP A 121 -7.23 3.09 -10.47
N ARG A 122 -7.20 3.45 -11.75
CA ARG A 122 -7.34 4.84 -12.21
C ARG A 122 -8.54 5.58 -11.61
N PRO A 123 -9.73 4.97 -11.43
CA PRO A 123 -10.85 5.65 -10.77
C PRO A 123 -10.58 6.07 -9.31
N LEU A 124 -9.57 5.46 -8.65
CA LEU A 124 -9.19 5.79 -7.27
C LEU A 124 -8.11 6.89 -7.20
N GLN A 125 -7.58 7.37 -8.31
CA GLN A 125 -6.53 8.41 -8.33
C GLN A 125 -6.92 9.62 -7.47
N THR A 126 -8.08 10.23 -7.72
CA THR A 126 -8.55 11.42 -6.99
C THR A 126 -8.71 11.16 -5.48
N PHE A 127 -9.09 9.94 -5.11
CA PHE A 127 -9.15 9.55 -3.69
C PHE A 127 -7.75 9.65 -3.04
N TYR A 128 -6.71 9.08 -3.66
CA TYR A 128 -5.35 9.15 -3.13
C TYR A 128 -4.77 10.56 -3.20
N GLU A 129 -5.03 11.32 -4.25
CA GLU A 129 -4.63 12.73 -4.35
C GLU A 129 -5.23 13.56 -3.21
N SER A 130 -6.49 13.31 -2.84
CA SER A 130 -7.15 13.98 -1.71
C SER A 130 -6.52 13.67 -0.35
N ALA A 131 -5.74 12.58 -0.25
CA ALA A 131 -4.97 12.17 0.92
C ALA A 131 -3.49 12.62 0.86
N GLY A 132 -3.11 13.43 -0.16
CA GLY A 132 -1.79 14.04 -0.30
C GLY A 132 -0.79 13.28 -1.14
N TRP A 133 -1.21 12.17 -1.78
CA TRP A 133 -0.38 11.45 -2.74
C TRP A 133 -0.37 12.15 -4.10
N GLN A 134 0.64 11.90 -4.92
CA GLN A 134 0.79 12.51 -6.24
C GLN A 134 0.84 11.43 -7.32
N LEU A 135 0.17 11.68 -8.44
CA LEU A 135 0.33 10.88 -9.63
C LEU A 135 1.76 10.99 -10.16
N LEU A 136 2.40 9.87 -10.49
CA LEU A 136 3.61 9.82 -11.30
C LEU A 136 3.24 9.61 -12.77
N PRO A 137 3.33 10.65 -13.61
CA PRO A 137 2.90 10.57 -15.00
C PRO A 137 3.70 9.56 -15.80
N GLY A 138 3.01 8.66 -16.52
CA GLY A 138 3.63 7.67 -17.42
C GLY A 138 4.55 6.65 -16.73
N THR A 139 4.41 6.48 -15.43
CA THR A 139 5.26 5.60 -14.63
C THR A 139 4.56 4.30 -14.34
N PHE A 140 5.29 3.19 -14.50
CA PHE A 140 4.79 1.83 -14.29
C PHE A 140 5.70 1.08 -13.33
N LEU A 141 5.10 0.31 -12.42
CA LEU A 141 5.82 -0.60 -11.55
C LEU A 141 5.96 -1.98 -12.21
N ILE A 142 7.14 -2.55 -12.12
CA ILE A 142 7.39 -3.93 -12.47
C ILE A 142 7.38 -4.74 -11.19
N GLY A 143 6.30 -5.45 -10.98
CA GLY A 143 6.10 -6.28 -9.81
C GLY A 143 6.51 -7.73 -10.01
N GLY A 144 6.04 -8.63 -9.16
CA GLY A 144 6.41 -10.03 -9.17
C GLY A 144 7.86 -10.23 -8.76
N THR A 145 8.59 -11.07 -9.50
CA THR A 145 10.04 -11.32 -9.33
C THR A 145 10.78 -11.04 -10.64
N PRO A 146 12.12 -10.93 -10.62
CA PRO A 146 12.90 -10.80 -11.85
C PRO A 146 12.67 -11.94 -12.85
N GLU A 147 12.42 -13.18 -12.36
CA GLU A 147 12.16 -14.37 -13.17
C GLU A 147 10.73 -14.38 -13.74
N GLU A 148 9.78 -13.85 -12.96
CA GLU A 148 8.37 -13.74 -13.36
C GLU A 148 7.87 -12.30 -13.15
N PRO A 149 8.25 -11.36 -14.04
CA PRO A 149 7.89 -9.95 -13.92
C PRO A 149 6.39 -9.73 -14.14
N PHE A 150 5.81 -8.85 -13.32
CA PHE A 150 4.39 -8.51 -13.36
C PHE A 150 4.20 -7.01 -13.53
N PRO A 151 4.26 -6.47 -14.76
CA PRO A 151 4.18 -5.04 -14.99
C PRO A 151 2.77 -4.48 -14.80
N SER A 152 2.67 -3.28 -14.21
CA SER A 152 1.39 -2.62 -13.94
C SER A 152 0.70 -2.06 -15.20
N ASP A 153 1.40 -2.01 -16.33
CA ASP A 153 0.88 -1.61 -17.65
C ASP A 153 0.44 -2.77 -18.55
N ARG A 154 0.20 -3.96 -17.96
CA ARG A 154 -0.32 -5.12 -18.71
C ARG A 154 -1.65 -4.79 -19.38
N PRO A 155 -1.94 -5.39 -20.54
CA PRO A 155 -3.26 -5.29 -21.16
C PRO A 155 -4.38 -5.68 -20.18
N GLY A 156 -5.41 -4.84 -20.08
CA GLY A 156 -6.53 -5.02 -19.16
C GLY A 156 -6.32 -4.46 -17.74
N PHE A 157 -5.12 -3.94 -17.43
CA PHE A 157 -4.84 -3.23 -16.19
C PHE A 157 -4.96 -1.72 -16.39
N ASP A 158 -5.97 -1.09 -15.82
CA ASP A 158 -6.11 0.36 -15.80
C ASP A 158 -5.57 0.93 -14.47
N LYS A 159 -4.24 0.76 -14.27
CA LYS A 159 -3.54 1.21 -13.07
C LYS A 159 -2.81 2.53 -13.31
N VAL A 160 -2.68 3.30 -12.24
CA VAL A 160 -1.80 4.48 -12.16
C VAL A 160 -0.84 4.29 -11.00
N THR A 161 0.36 4.91 -11.10
CA THR A 161 1.34 4.91 -10.03
C THR A 161 1.21 6.18 -9.22
N MET A 162 1.02 6.03 -7.92
CA MET A 162 0.98 7.12 -6.94
C MET A 162 2.28 7.15 -6.15
N ALA A 163 2.78 8.34 -5.80
CA ALA A 163 3.97 8.48 -4.97
C ALA A 163 3.97 9.72 -4.09
N ASP A 164 4.87 9.73 -3.11
CA ASP A 164 5.38 10.91 -2.43
C ASP A 164 6.85 10.72 -2.09
N PHE A 165 7.61 11.82 -2.05
CA PHE A 165 9.05 11.84 -1.82
C PHE A 165 9.33 12.49 -0.48
N PHE A 166 9.88 11.75 0.48
CA PHE A 166 10.04 12.22 1.84
C PHE A 166 11.45 12.75 2.12
N SER A 167 12.49 12.01 1.74
CA SER A 167 13.87 12.45 1.98
C SER A 167 14.32 13.56 1.02
N PRO A 168 15.28 14.41 1.42
CA PRO A 168 15.87 15.42 0.53
C PRO A 168 16.44 14.81 -0.76
N ALA A 169 17.11 13.66 -0.67
CA ALA A 169 17.68 12.96 -1.81
C ALA A 169 16.59 12.49 -2.79
N ALA A 170 15.51 11.90 -2.29
CA ALA A 170 14.39 11.46 -3.13
C ALA A 170 13.70 12.67 -3.80
N LYS A 171 13.47 13.75 -3.06
CA LYS A 171 12.91 15.01 -3.61
C LYS A 171 13.76 15.59 -4.72
N GLN A 172 15.10 15.60 -4.57
CA GLN A 172 16.03 16.09 -5.57
C GLN A 172 15.95 15.30 -6.88
N HIS A 173 15.73 13.99 -6.79
CA HIS A 173 15.73 13.09 -7.94
C HIS A 173 14.33 12.67 -8.41
N ARG A 174 13.25 13.33 -7.91
CA ARG A 174 11.87 12.94 -8.21
C ARG A 174 11.55 12.83 -9.71
N LEU A 175 12.17 13.67 -10.54
CA LEU A 175 11.92 13.67 -11.99
C LEU A 175 12.43 12.40 -12.68
N SER A 176 13.38 11.67 -12.11
CA SER A 176 13.83 10.38 -12.67
C SER A 176 12.74 9.31 -12.59
N PHE A 177 11.75 9.51 -11.73
CA PHE A 177 10.61 8.60 -11.56
C PHE A 177 9.47 8.87 -12.55
N HIS A 178 9.48 9.99 -13.28
CA HIS A 178 8.46 10.28 -14.30
C HIS A 178 8.77 9.50 -15.58
N HIS A 179 7.71 9.02 -16.26
CA HIS A 179 7.81 8.26 -17.51
C HIS A 179 8.81 7.09 -17.42
N ALA A 180 8.83 6.41 -16.27
CA ALA A 180 9.80 5.37 -15.94
C ALA A 180 9.13 4.01 -15.76
N ARG A 181 9.91 2.96 -15.95
CA ARG A 181 9.58 1.61 -15.54
C ARG A 181 10.42 1.30 -14.30
N ILE A 182 9.78 1.10 -13.17
CA ILE A 182 10.43 0.93 -11.87
C ILE A 182 10.39 -0.54 -11.49
N GLU A 183 11.54 -1.16 -11.39
CA GLU A 183 11.73 -2.56 -10.97
C GLU A 183 11.52 -2.68 -9.46
N LEU A 184 10.26 -2.88 -9.04
CA LEU A 184 9.88 -3.01 -7.65
C LEU A 184 10.16 -4.42 -7.12
N TYR A 185 9.73 -5.46 -7.86
CA TYR A 185 9.87 -6.88 -7.51
C TYR A 185 9.60 -7.18 -6.03
N PRO A 186 8.38 -6.95 -5.53
CA PRO A 186 8.07 -7.18 -4.11
C PRO A 186 7.99 -8.68 -3.77
N GLY A 187 7.73 -9.54 -4.75
CA GLY A 187 7.60 -10.97 -4.59
C GLY A 187 6.39 -11.57 -5.28
N GLN A 188 6.13 -12.84 -5.04
CA GLN A 188 5.01 -13.57 -5.68
C GLN A 188 3.66 -13.25 -5.02
N ILE A 189 3.63 -13.01 -3.70
CA ILE A 189 2.41 -12.74 -2.95
C ILE A 189 1.90 -11.32 -3.29
N ASP A 190 2.76 -10.34 -3.13
CA ASP A 190 2.42 -8.91 -3.24
C ASP A 190 2.81 -8.35 -4.60
N ARG A 191 2.40 -8.96 -5.67
CA ARG A 191 2.90 -8.74 -7.03
C ARG A 191 3.14 -7.28 -7.45
N LEU A 192 2.34 -6.32 -6.95
CA LEU A 192 2.47 -4.87 -7.22
C LEU A 192 2.46 -4.02 -5.95
N TRP A 193 2.50 -4.64 -4.79
CA TRP A 193 2.08 -4.27 -3.43
C TRP A 193 0.77 -3.51 -3.22
#